data_38bb1c59a230c2feaabe90f209d5ec46
#
_entry.id   38bb1c59a230c2feaabe90f209d5ec46
#
_cell.length_a   1.000
_cell.length_b   1.000
_cell.length_c   1.000
_cell.angle_alpha   90.00
_cell.angle_beta   90.00
_cell.angle_gamma   90.00
#
_symmetry.space_group_name_H-M   'P 1'
#
loop_
_entity.id
_entity.type
_entity.pdbx_description
1 polymer ?
#
loop_
_entity_poly.entity_id
_entity_poly.type
_entity_poly.pdbx_seq_one_letter_code
_entity_poly.pdbx_strand_id
1 'polypeptide(L)'
;MGRCSALSPHHRCASASPLISGKSAENYNQPVTRFVRLRCFLVLFACVMPIASRAQSTDTGGRVVLVLPFDNRSGQPSLDWIGESFAETLNQRLTSAGFLTISRDDRQYALDHLGLPPGFRPSRATTIRIAQTLDAEYVVVGSYSMRNNQVSAQAQLLRVNQLSMSKPSDDSTDLPRLLDLENSIAWKIARQMDPNFNVALGTFVATSHDIKLDAYENYIRGISTLNEDERIKRLQAAVLISPTYPAALLALGKAQYAVRDYDGAALTFAKIPASSPLALEAGFYRGLARFNTAHYGDAETSFGFVASRLPLPEVVNNQGVAQARQKKDATPLLQRASAADPQDADYHFNVAVALRRRGDFANARLEIDKAIQIHPNDGEATELRTALAAAAPQRVSNGFDPQERVRRTYSEASFRQAAFQLDQLRLMKMATLPPSERAAQTTQLGRDYLTQGLVLESEREFQSAVNADPRSAAAHAGLAEVRERSGNVAEARTEAQTSITLKPNVPAYLVLARLDLQTGANAASAASVARALQLEPTNSAALGLRQALATRGTQIP
;
A
#
# COMPACT_ATOMS: atom_id res chain seq x y z
N MET A 1 58.33 -26.82 14.32
CA MET A 1 59.25 -25.79 14.89
C MET A 1 58.43 -24.51 14.90
N GLY A 2 58.03 -23.91 15.91
CA GLY A 2 58.32 -23.74 17.32
C GLY A 2 57.47 -22.59 17.74
N ARG A 3 56.62 -22.81 18.67
CA ARG A 3 56.46 -22.29 20.05
C ARG A 3 56.08 -20.82 20.17
N CYS A 4 54.87 -20.52 20.70
CA CYS A 4 54.53 -20.22 22.12
C CYS A 4 54.98 -18.84 22.58
N SER A 5 54.16 -17.98 23.15
CA SER A 5 53.54 -17.91 24.47
C SER A 5 52.72 -16.62 24.55
N ALA A 6 51.50 -16.52 24.95
CA ALA A 6 50.90 -16.49 26.28
C ALA A 6 51.45 -15.39 27.21
N LEU A 7 50.55 -14.49 27.69
CA LEU A 7 50.30 -14.16 29.09
C LEU A 7 49.38 -12.92 29.22
N SER A 8 48.19 -13.13 29.78
CA SER A 8 47.49 -12.16 30.62
C SER A 8 48.18 -12.07 32.01
N PRO A 9 47.94 -11.16 32.92
CA PRO A 9 46.65 -11.05 33.59
C PRO A 9 46.28 -9.66 34.21
N HIS A 10 45.02 -9.61 34.64
CA HIS A 10 44.45 -8.93 35.83
C HIS A 10 44.84 -7.50 36.22
N HIS A 11 43.84 -6.64 36.40
CA HIS A 11 43.54 -6.08 37.72
C HIS A 11 42.07 -5.61 37.84
N ARG A 12 41.42 -6.12 38.89
CA ARG A 12 40.18 -5.63 39.52
C ARG A 12 40.52 -4.43 40.42
N CYS A 13 39.48 -3.57 40.62
CA CYS A 13 39.03 -2.98 41.91
C CYS A 13 38.03 -1.90 41.53
N ALA A 14 36.77 -1.95 41.82
CA ALA A 14 36.04 -2.00 43.08
C ALA A 14 35.85 -0.62 43.73
N SER A 15 34.55 -0.31 43.94
CA SER A 15 33.95 0.52 45.00
C SER A 15 34.16 2.04 44.87
N ALA A 16 33.23 2.93 45.17
CA ALA A 16 32.11 2.95 46.10
C ALA A 16 31.25 4.18 45.81
N SER A 17 29.97 4.06 46.13
CA SER A 17 29.10 5.22 46.39
C SER A 17 29.49 5.90 47.71
N PRO A 18 29.05 7.13 47.95
CA PRO A 18 28.19 7.31 49.10
C PRO A 18 26.93 8.18 48.86
N LEU A 19 25.89 7.77 49.52
CA LEU A 19 24.75 8.52 50.01
C LEU A 19 25.17 9.70 50.91
N ILE A 20 24.32 10.74 50.98
CA ILE A 20 23.93 11.56 52.17
C ILE A 20 23.01 12.67 51.59
N SER A 21 21.71 12.69 51.82
CA SER A 21 20.89 13.04 52.97
C SER A 21 20.77 14.54 53.24
N GLY A 22 19.53 14.99 53.36
CA GLY A 22 19.15 16.14 54.19
C GLY A 22 18.12 17.05 53.56
N LYS A 23 16.80 16.83 53.78
CA LYS A 23 15.86 17.57 54.65
C LYS A 23 15.89 19.10 54.48
N SER A 24 14.75 19.69 54.19
CA SER A 24 13.62 20.11 55.06
C SER A 24 12.59 20.87 54.20
N ALA A 25 11.41 20.58 54.18
CA ALA A 25 10.21 20.94 54.89
C ALA A 25 10.16 22.41 55.36
N GLU A 26 9.21 23.19 54.84
CA GLU A 26 8.44 24.07 55.68
C GLU A 26 7.11 24.44 55.00
N ASN A 27 6.08 24.18 55.80
CA ASN A 27 4.69 24.52 55.67
C ASN A 27 4.47 26.06 55.64
N TYR A 28 3.37 26.51 55.04
CA TYR A 28 2.47 27.49 55.67
C TYR A 28 1.05 27.40 55.10
N ASN A 29 0.20 26.78 55.89
CA ASN A 29 -1.11 27.16 56.44
C ASN A 29 -2.03 28.12 55.67
N GLN A 30 -3.25 27.60 55.59
CA GLN A 30 -4.54 28.29 55.53
C GLN A 30 -4.75 29.26 56.73
N PRO A 31 -5.80 30.16 56.76
CA PRO A 31 -7.16 29.72 56.98
C PRO A 31 -8.33 30.64 56.48
N VAL A 32 -9.49 30.05 56.31
CA VAL A 32 -10.77 30.22 57.03
C VAL A 32 -11.73 31.31 56.64
N THR A 33 -12.88 30.84 56.19
CA THR A 33 -14.30 31.23 56.44
C THR A 33 -14.84 32.61 56.13
N ARG A 34 -16.01 32.63 55.43
CA ARG A 34 -17.31 32.95 56.10
C ARG A 34 -18.53 32.73 55.19
N PHE A 35 -19.49 32.07 55.78
CA PHE A 35 -20.91 31.92 55.43
C PHE A 35 -21.63 33.22 55.07
N VAL A 36 -22.54 33.13 54.04
CA VAL A 36 -23.88 33.76 54.17
C VAL A 36 -24.89 32.92 53.38
N ARG A 37 -25.94 32.52 54.08
CA ARG A 37 -27.17 31.89 53.61
C ARG A 37 -28.05 32.92 52.91
N LEU A 38 -28.75 32.52 51.80
CA LEU A 38 -30.17 32.88 51.66
C LEU A 38 -30.86 32.05 50.54
N ARG A 39 -31.76 31.22 50.94
CA ARG A 39 -33.14 30.86 50.57
C ARG A 39 -33.56 30.86 49.09
N CYS A 40 -33.99 29.67 48.68
CA CYS A 40 -35.25 29.30 48.01
C CYS A 40 -35.75 30.14 46.84
N PHE A 41 -35.70 29.54 45.65
CA PHE A 41 -36.82 29.57 44.69
C PHE A 41 -36.96 28.21 44.03
N LEU A 42 -38.04 27.52 44.35
CA LEU A 42 -38.53 26.35 43.62
C LEU A 42 -39.07 26.85 42.28
N VAL A 43 -38.45 26.46 41.18
CA VAL A 43 -39.10 26.47 39.88
C VAL A 43 -38.93 25.09 39.29
N LEU A 44 -40.05 24.40 39.10
CA LEU A 44 -40.20 23.21 38.31
C LEU A 44 -39.57 23.45 36.92
N PHE A 45 -38.48 22.77 36.62
CA PHE A 45 -38.02 22.64 35.26
C PHE A 45 -38.08 21.17 34.88
N ALA A 46 -39.00 20.86 33.94
CA ALA A 46 -39.26 19.56 33.40
C ALA A 46 -37.95 18.91 32.91
N CYS A 47 -37.77 17.64 33.28
CA CYS A 47 -36.75 16.75 32.74
C CYS A 47 -36.86 16.68 31.21
N VAL A 48 -36.06 17.46 30.52
CA VAL A 48 -35.58 17.10 29.18
C VAL A 48 -34.22 16.43 29.39
N MET A 49 -34.23 15.11 29.51
CA MET A 49 -33.00 14.36 29.36
C MET A 49 -32.48 14.60 27.94
N PRO A 50 -31.27 15.13 27.76
CA PRO A 50 -30.61 14.98 26.49
C PRO A 50 -30.39 13.47 26.32
N ILE A 51 -31.08 12.87 25.37
CA ILE A 51 -30.64 11.60 24.79
C ILE A 51 -29.23 11.91 24.28
N ALA A 52 -28.23 11.57 25.08
CA ALA A 52 -26.87 11.50 24.62
C ALA A 52 -26.90 10.39 23.57
N SER A 53 -27.13 10.78 22.32
CA SER A 53 -26.70 10.00 21.18
C SER A 53 -25.24 9.71 21.47
N ARG A 54 -24.95 8.48 21.92
CA ARG A 54 -23.61 7.93 21.77
C ARG A 54 -23.33 8.03 20.28
N ALA A 55 -22.70 9.14 19.87
CA ALA A 55 -21.89 9.13 18.67
C ALA A 55 -20.97 7.92 18.90
N GLN A 56 -21.29 6.80 18.26
CA GLN A 56 -20.28 5.82 18.00
C GLN A 56 -19.17 6.62 17.32
N SER A 57 -18.11 6.88 18.07
CA SER A 57 -16.84 7.21 17.47
C SER A 57 -16.60 6.07 16.48
N THR A 58 -16.88 6.32 15.23
CA THR A 58 -16.29 5.52 14.16
C THR A 58 -14.81 5.70 14.36
N ASP A 59 -14.22 4.70 15.01
CA ASP A 59 -12.79 4.56 15.17
C ASP A 59 -12.24 4.43 13.74
N THR A 60 -11.91 5.58 13.15
CA THR A 60 -11.32 5.70 11.82
C THR A 60 -9.80 5.49 11.91
N GLY A 61 -9.32 4.93 13.00
CA GLY A 61 -7.97 4.39 13.11
C GLY A 61 -7.79 3.31 12.04
N GLY A 62 -6.83 3.50 11.15
CA GLY A 62 -6.56 2.55 10.08
C GLY A 62 -6.31 1.18 10.68
N ARG A 63 -7.14 0.21 10.33
CA ARG A 63 -7.09 -1.16 10.83
C ARG A 63 -5.83 -1.84 10.30
N VAL A 64 -4.75 -1.78 11.08
CA VAL A 64 -3.45 -2.37 10.73
C VAL A 64 -3.52 -3.89 10.91
N VAL A 65 -3.20 -4.61 9.85
CA VAL A 65 -3.33 -6.07 9.78
C VAL A 65 -1.96 -6.72 9.55
N LEU A 66 -1.59 -7.61 10.46
CA LEU A 66 -0.45 -8.50 10.29
C LEU A 66 -0.93 -9.85 9.78
N VAL A 67 -0.40 -10.34 8.68
CA VAL A 67 -0.64 -11.71 8.22
C VAL A 67 0.61 -12.55 8.45
N LEU A 68 0.48 -13.62 9.24
CA LEU A 68 1.56 -14.57 9.48
C LEU A 68 1.49 -15.72 8.46
N PRO A 69 2.64 -16.34 8.10
CA PRO A 69 2.66 -17.55 7.31
C PRO A 69 1.81 -18.64 7.95
N PHE A 70 1.09 -19.41 7.11
CA PHE A 70 0.23 -20.48 7.60
C PHE A 70 1.05 -21.74 7.95
N ASP A 71 0.67 -22.40 9.02
CA ASP A 71 1.32 -23.63 9.48
C ASP A 71 1.06 -24.81 8.53
N ASN A 72 2.13 -25.42 8.04
CA ASN A 72 2.05 -26.67 7.28
C ASN A 72 1.73 -27.86 8.21
N ARG A 73 0.54 -28.45 8.05
CA ARG A 73 0.11 -29.66 8.77
C ARG A 73 0.09 -30.90 7.88
N SER A 74 0.60 -30.82 6.66
CA SER A 74 0.68 -31.95 5.74
C SER A 74 1.81 -32.95 6.05
N GLY A 75 2.80 -32.52 6.85
CA GLY A 75 4.02 -33.31 7.12
C GLY A 75 4.98 -33.38 5.94
N GLN A 76 4.78 -32.59 4.89
CA GLN A 76 5.60 -32.55 3.68
C GLN A 76 6.36 -31.22 3.59
N PRO A 77 7.68 -31.17 3.90
CA PRO A 77 8.47 -29.93 3.87
C PRO A 77 8.53 -29.26 2.49
N SER A 78 8.41 -30.05 1.41
CA SER A 78 8.38 -29.53 0.04
C SER A 78 7.23 -28.53 -0.22
N LEU A 79 6.20 -28.57 0.63
CA LEU A 79 5.01 -27.72 0.55
C LEU A 79 5.08 -26.49 1.49
N ASP A 80 6.15 -26.29 2.25
CA ASP A 80 6.26 -25.18 3.22
C ASP A 80 6.07 -23.80 2.57
N TRP A 81 6.39 -23.67 1.27
CA TRP A 81 6.16 -22.45 0.50
C TRP A 81 4.68 -22.00 0.49
N ILE A 82 3.72 -22.93 0.63
CA ILE A 82 2.28 -22.62 0.67
C ILE A 82 1.94 -21.76 1.91
N GLY A 83 2.67 -21.90 3.01
CA GLY A 83 2.47 -21.05 4.19
C GLY A 83 2.74 -19.57 3.90
N GLU A 84 3.86 -19.28 3.23
CA GLU A 84 4.19 -17.91 2.78
C GLU A 84 3.27 -17.45 1.65
N SER A 85 2.78 -18.36 0.78
CA SER A 85 1.85 -17.96 -0.28
C SER A 85 0.54 -17.43 0.28
N PHE A 86 -0.02 -18.06 1.32
CA PHE A 86 -1.18 -17.51 2.05
C PHE A 86 -0.89 -16.11 2.59
N ALA A 87 0.26 -15.91 3.25
CA ALA A 87 0.60 -14.60 3.80
C ALA A 87 0.70 -13.52 2.71
N GLU A 88 1.31 -13.85 1.60
CA GLU A 88 1.49 -12.94 0.47
C GLU A 88 0.16 -12.60 -0.21
N THR A 89 -0.65 -13.61 -0.57
CA THR A 89 -1.96 -13.37 -1.20
C THR A 89 -2.89 -12.60 -0.27
N LEU A 90 -2.99 -12.99 1.00
CA LEU A 90 -3.85 -12.29 1.96
C LEU A 90 -3.41 -10.83 2.13
N ASN A 91 -2.11 -10.56 2.24
CA ASN A 91 -1.60 -9.20 2.29
C ASN A 91 -2.04 -8.37 1.08
N GLN A 92 -1.83 -8.88 -0.13
CA GLN A 92 -2.21 -8.18 -1.36
C GLN A 92 -3.72 -7.92 -1.41
N ARG A 93 -4.54 -8.92 -1.13
CA ARG A 93 -6.01 -8.81 -1.20
C ARG A 93 -6.58 -7.89 -0.13
N LEU A 94 -6.08 -7.96 1.10
CA LEU A 94 -6.51 -7.08 2.18
C LEU A 94 -6.09 -5.63 1.91
N THR A 95 -4.91 -5.40 1.32
CA THR A 95 -4.52 -4.05 0.86
C THR A 95 -5.49 -3.51 -0.20
N SER A 96 -5.80 -4.29 -1.23
CA SER A 96 -6.78 -3.90 -2.26
C SER A 96 -8.19 -3.72 -1.68
N ALA A 97 -8.53 -4.46 -0.63
CA ALA A 97 -9.79 -4.30 0.11
C ALA A 97 -9.82 -3.04 1.00
N GLY A 98 -8.72 -2.29 1.09
CA GLY A 98 -8.64 -1.02 1.82
C GLY A 98 -8.14 -1.13 3.27
N PHE A 99 -7.56 -2.27 3.66
CA PHE A 99 -6.90 -2.42 4.96
C PHE A 99 -5.42 -2.02 4.87
N LEU A 100 -4.87 -1.52 5.97
CA LEU A 100 -3.44 -1.24 6.07
C LEU A 100 -2.71 -2.51 6.50
N THR A 101 -2.07 -3.20 5.57
CA THR A 101 -1.35 -4.44 5.86
C THR A 101 0.12 -4.18 6.17
N ILE A 102 0.69 -5.00 7.07
CA ILE A 102 2.12 -4.98 7.39
C ILE A 102 2.87 -5.75 6.30
N SER A 103 3.92 -5.14 5.77
CA SER A 103 4.73 -5.74 4.71
C SER A 103 5.47 -7.00 5.19
N ARG A 104 5.91 -7.82 4.23
CA ARG A 104 6.78 -8.95 4.53
C ARG A 104 8.10 -8.48 5.15
N ASP A 105 8.66 -7.40 4.64
CA ASP A 105 9.95 -6.86 5.11
C ASP A 105 9.82 -6.32 6.55
N ASP A 106 8.74 -5.58 6.87
CA ASP A 106 8.46 -5.11 8.24
C ASP A 106 8.22 -6.27 9.20
N ARG A 107 7.49 -7.31 8.75
CA ARG A 107 7.29 -8.55 9.51
C ARG A 107 8.64 -9.22 9.82
N GLN A 108 9.50 -9.37 8.82
CA GLN A 108 10.82 -9.97 8.99
C GLN A 108 11.69 -9.14 9.94
N TYR A 109 11.69 -7.82 9.77
CA TYR A 109 12.40 -6.91 10.69
C TYR A 109 11.95 -7.09 12.14
N ALA A 110 10.65 -7.21 12.39
CA ALA A 110 10.14 -7.43 13.75
C ALA A 110 10.55 -8.80 14.32
N LEU A 111 10.55 -9.85 13.49
CA LEU A 111 11.02 -11.18 13.92
C LEU A 111 12.50 -11.16 14.29
N ASP A 112 13.33 -10.54 13.47
CA ASP A 112 14.77 -10.39 13.70
C ASP A 112 15.04 -9.56 14.97
N HIS A 113 14.31 -8.47 15.16
CA HIS A 113 14.43 -7.61 16.35
C HIS A 113 14.02 -8.33 17.64
N LEU A 114 13.08 -9.26 17.56
CA LEU A 114 12.66 -10.10 18.68
C LEU A 114 13.55 -11.35 18.86
N GLY A 115 14.57 -11.54 18.01
CA GLY A 115 15.46 -12.69 18.04
C GLY A 115 14.77 -14.02 17.66
N LEU A 116 13.73 -13.96 16.86
CA LEU A 116 12.96 -15.12 16.43
C LEU A 116 13.50 -15.64 15.08
N PRO A 117 13.90 -16.92 14.99
CA PRO A 117 14.46 -17.45 13.75
C PRO A 117 13.41 -17.56 12.63
N PRO A 118 13.85 -17.54 11.36
CA PRO A 118 12.98 -17.83 10.23
C PRO A 118 12.26 -19.17 10.41
N GLY A 119 10.97 -19.24 10.09
CA GLY A 119 10.16 -20.45 10.25
C GLY A 119 9.72 -20.74 11.71
N PHE A 120 10.02 -19.84 12.65
CA PHE A 120 9.52 -19.95 14.02
C PHE A 120 7.99 -19.93 14.05
N ARG A 121 7.39 -20.90 14.76
CA ARG A 121 5.95 -20.95 15.00
C ARG A 121 5.62 -20.23 16.31
N PRO A 122 5.09 -19.00 16.25
CA PRO A 122 4.84 -18.22 17.43
C PRO A 122 3.70 -18.82 18.26
N SER A 123 3.89 -18.88 19.59
CA SER A 123 2.78 -19.08 20.51
C SER A 123 1.82 -17.89 20.43
N ARG A 124 0.61 -18.03 20.95
CA ARG A 124 -0.35 -16.91 21.01
C ARG A 124 0.22 -15.67 21.70
N ALA A 125 0.98 -15.87 22.79
CA ALA A 125 1.63 -14.77 23.50
C ALA A 125 2.71 -14.09 22.64
N THR A 126 3.52 -14.88 21.93
CA THR A 126 4.52 -14.35 21.00
C THR A 126 3.87 -13.64 19.83
N THR A 127 2.78 -14.16 19.28
CA THR A 127 1.98 -13.50 18.21
C THR A 127 1.49 -12.12 18.66
N ILE A 128 0.96 -12.01 19.87
CA ILE A 128 0.53 -10.72 20.43
C ILE A 128 1.71 -9.76 20.56
N ARG A 129 2.87 -10.25 21.03
CA ARG A 129 4.09 -9.43 21.16
C ARG A 129 4.59 -8.93 19.80
N ILE A 130 4.61 -9.77 18.76
CA ILE A 130 4.96 -9.37 17.38
C ILE A 130 4.00 -8.29 16.91
N ALA A 131 2.69 -8.50 17.11
CA ALA A 131 1.66 -7.55 16.74
C ALA A 131 1.82 -6.19 17.44
N GLN A 132 2.14 -6.20 18.73
CA GLN A 132 2.39 -4.98 19.49
C GLN A 132 3.64 -4.23 19.04
N THR A 133 4.70 -4.96 18.64
CA THR A 133 5.92 -4.35 18.09
C THR A 133 5.65 -3.65 16.75
N LEU A 134 4.66 -4.12 16.01
CA LEU A 134 4.26 -3.62 14.69
C LEU A 134 2.99 -2.74 14.72
N ASP A 135 2.50 -2.38 15.90
CA ASP A 135 1.24 -1.64 16.10
C ASP A 135 0.06 -2.25 15.33
N ALA A 136 0.03 -3.58 15.20
CA ALA A 136 -1.04 -4.28 14.51
C ALA A 136 -2.27 -4.44 15.42
N GLU A 137 -3.46 -4.05 14.90
CA GLU A 137 -4.73 -4.25 15.59
C GLU A 137 -5.28 -5.66 15.37
N TYR A 138 -4.97 -6.25 14.23
CA TYR A 138 -5.42 -7.56 13.80
C TYR A 138 -4.25 -8.43 13.39
N VAL A 139 -4.31 -9.72 13.75
CA VAL A 139 -3.38 -10.72 13.22
C VAL A 139 -4.17 -11.85 12.59
N VAL A 140 -3.86 -12.17 11.34
CA VAL A 140 -4.36 -13.36 10.67
C VAL A 140 -3.37 -14.49 10.92
N VAL A 141 -3.87 -15.57 11.50
CA VAL A 141 -3.13 -16.82 11.71
C VAL A 141 -3.88 -17.96 11.04
N GLY A 142 -3.17 -18.95 10.53
CA GLY A 142 -3.81 -20.06 9.85
C GLY A 142 -2.94 -21.29 9.76
N SER A 143 -3.54 -22.35 9.23
CA SER A 143 -2.87 -23.60 8.92
C SER A 143 -3.48 -24.24 7.68
N TYR A 144 -2.71 -25.06 6.99
CA TYR A 144 -3.17 -25.84 5.87
C TYR A 144 -2.68 -27.29 5.97
N SER A 145 -3.40 -28.17 5.29
CA SER A 145 -2.99 -29.56 5.10
C SER A 145 -3.26 -30.00 3.67
N MET A 146 -2.46 -30.89 3.15
CA MET A 146 -2.66 -31.47 1.81
C MET A 146 -2.82 -32.98 1.91
N ARG A 147 -3.87 -33.52 1.29
CA ARG A 147 -4.14 -34.95 1.15
C ARG A 147 -4.68 -35.22 -0.27
N ASN A 148 -4.11 -36.21 -0.95
CA ASN A 148 -4.57 -36.62 -2.29
C ASN A 148 -4.76 -35.44 -3.27
N ASN A 149 -3.79 -34.52 -3.34
CA ASN A 149 -3.82 -33.30 -4.16
C ASN A 149 -4.86 -32.24 -3.74
N GLN A 150 -5.63 -32.48 -2.68
CA GLN A 150 -6.57 -31.51 -2.11
C GLN A 150 -5.89 -30.72 -0.99
N VAL A 151 -5.90 -29.40 -1.09
CA VAL A 151 -5.43 -28.46 -0.07
C VAL A 151 -6.64 -27.98 0.72
N SER A 152 -6.60 -28.15 2.04
CA SER A 152 -7.57 -27.59 2.98
C SER A 152 -6.88 -26.57 3.88
N ALA A 153 -7.46 -25.40 4.01
CA ALA A 153 -6.91 -24.32 4.84
C ALA A 153 -7.93 -23.81 5.85
N GLN A 154 -7.42 -23.35 6.97
CA GLN A 154 -8.19 -22.70 8.03
C GLN A 154 -7.47 -21.45 8.50
N ALA A 155 -8.18 -20.34 8.62
CA ALA A 155 -7.68 -19.07 9.12
C ALA A 155 -8.54 -18.52 10.26
N GLN A 156 -7.91 -17.81 11.19
CA GLN A 156 -8.58 -17.07 12.27
C GLN A 156 -8.01 -15.68 12.40
N LEU A 157 -8.86 -14.75 12.82
CA LEU A 157 -8.50 -13.37 13.10
C LEU A 157 -8.32 -13.17 14.60
N LEU A 158 -7.13 -12.81 15.05
CA LEU A 158 -6.85 -12.35 16.41
C LEU A 158 -7.08 -10.83 16.47
N ARG A 159 -8.00 -10.40 17.32
CA ARG A 159 -8.15 -8.98 17.68
C ARG A 159 -7.23 -8.67 18.85
N VAL A 160 -6.17 -7.91 18.59
CA VAL A 160 -5.07 -7.71 19.57
C VAL A 160 -5.57 -6.98 20.81
N ASN A 161 -6.32 -5.90 20.64
CA ASN A 161 -6.85 -5.08 21.74
C ASN A 161 -7.86 -5.83 22.64
N GLN A 162 -8.58 -6.82 22.06
CA GLN A 162 -9.58 -7.62 22.78
C GLN A 162 -9.04 -8.96 23.25
N LEU A 163 -7.84 -9.32 22.82
CA LEU A 163 -7.24 -10.65 23.04
C LEU A 163 -8.18 -11.80 22.63
N SER A 164 -9.03 -11.57 21.64
CA SER A 164 -10.06 -12.50 21.20
C SER A 164 -9.76 -13.06 19.81
N MET A 165 -10.09 -14.35 19.62
CA MET A 165 -10.00 -15.02 18.33
C MET A 165 -11.38 -15.05 17.67
N SER A 166 -11.42 -14.86 16.36
CA SER A 166 -12.63 -15.02 15.57
C SER A 166 -13.03 -16.51 15.43
N LYS A 167 -14.24 -16.74 14.91
CA LYS A 167 -14.57 -18.07 14.40
C LYS A 167 -13.63 -18.42 13.25
N PRO A 168 -13.26 -19.71 13.10
CA PRO A 168 -12.44 -20.14 11.97
C PRO A 168 -13.13 -19.87 10.64
N SER A 169 -12.37 -19.45 9.64
CA SER A 169 -12.73 -19.46 8.24
C SER A 169 -11.97 -20.60 7.57
N ASP A 170 -12.69 -21.54 7.01
CA ASP A 170 -12.11 -22.71 6.34
C ASP A 170 -12.59 -22.80 4.89
N ASP A 171 -11.77 -23.43 4.06
CA ASP A 171 -12.08 -23.77 2.68
C ASP A 171 -11.13 -24.84 2.17
N SER A 172 -11.45 -25.45 0.99
CA SER A 172 -10.61 -26.47 0.39
C SER A 172 -10.77 -26.49 -1.13
N THR A 173 -9.67 -26.85 -1.83
CA THR A 173 -9.66 -27.00 -3.28
C THR A 173 -8.50 -27.90 -3.73
N ASP A 174 -8.44 -28.25 -5.01
CA ASP A 174 -7.29 -28.93 -5.58
C ASP A 174 -6.08 -27.98 -5.70
N LEU A 175 -4.87 -28.52 -5.55
CA LEU A 175 -3.64 -27.73 -5.57
C LEU A 175 -3.50 -26.78 -6.79
N PRO A 176 -3.87 -27.15 -8.03
CA PRO A 176 -3.83 -26.22 -9.16
C PRO A 176 -4.66 -24.94 -8.98
N ARG A 177 -5.65 -24.98 -8.08
CA ARG A 177 -6.52 -23.85 -7.75
C ARG A 177 -6.18 -23.21 -6.39
N LEU A 178 -4.93 -23.36 -5.93
CA LEU A 178 -4.48 -22.81 -4.64
C LEU A 178 -4.80 -21.32 -4.48
N LEU A 179 -4.57 -20.53 -5.53
CA LEU A 179 -4.85 -19.09 -5.51
C LEU A 179 -6.34 -18.78 -5.29
N ASP A 180 -7.26 -19.61 -5.80
CA ASP A 180 -8.70 -19.46 -5.54
C ASP A 180 -9.01 -19.67 -4.05
N LEU A 181 -8.37 -20.68 -3.43
CA LEU A 181 -8.51 -20.96 -2.00
C LEU A 181 -8.00 -19.79 -1.16
N GLU A 182 -6.82 -19.27 -1.47
CA GLU A 182 -6.22 -18.13 -0.77
C GLU A 182 -7.09 -16.88 -0.88
N ASN A 183 -7.62 -16.58 -2.07
CA ASN A 183 -8.54 -15.48 -2.29
C ASN A 183 -9.87 -15.68 -1.53
N SER A 184 -10.42 -16.90 -1.47
CA SER A 184 -11.60 -17.21 -0.69
C SER A 184 -11.41 -16.96 0.81
N ILE A 185 -10.28 -17.40 1.35
CA ILE A 185 -9.90 -17.13 2.75
C ILE A 185 -9.72 -15.63 2.99
N ALA A 186 -9.03 -14.92 2.09
CA ALA A 186 -8.85 -13.46 2.19
C ALA A 186 -10.20 -12.73 2.23
N TRP A 187 -11.14 -13.10 1.37
CA TRP A 187 -12.49 -12.54 1.34
C TRP A 187 -13.25 -12.79 2.65
N LYS A 188 -13.20 -14.03 3.18
CA LYS A 188 -13.84 -14.38 4.46
C LYS A 188 -13.26 -13.57 5.63
N ILE A 189 -11.93 -13.36 5.65
CA ILE A 189 -11.24 -12.55 6.65
C ILE A 189 -11.61 -11.06 6.51
N ALA A 190 -11.64 -10.51 5.30
CA ALA A 190 -12.05 -9.11 5.07
C ALA A 190 -13.46 -8.85 5.64
N ARG A 191 -14.41 -9.75 5.42
CA ARG A 191 -15.78 -9.64 5.97
C ARG A 191 -15.86 -9.81 7.49
N GLN A 192 -14.93 -10.51 8.11
CA GLN A 192 -14.85 -10.60 9.57
C GLN A 192 -14.30 -9.32 10.20
N MET A 193 -13.44 -8.59 9.48
CA MET A 193 -12.89 -7.31 9.93
C MET A 193 -13.87 -6.17 9.68
N ASP A 194 -14.53 -6.17 8.53
CA ASP A 194 -15.53 -5.17 8.17
C ASP A 194 -16.85 -5.85 7.73
N PRO A 195 -17.88 -5.86 8.60
CA PRO A 195 -19.20 -6.41 8.26
C PRO A 195 -19.87 -5.72 7.08
N ASN A 196 -19.48 -4.47 6.77
CA ASN A 196 -20.01 -3.71 5.63
C ASN A 196 -19.25 -3.98 4.33
N PHE A 197 -18.20 -4.79 4.38
CA PHE A 197 -17.44 -5.17 3.20
C PHE A 197 -18.30 -6.02 2.26
N ASN A 198 -18.63 -5.48 1.10
CA ASN A 198 -19.66 -6.02 0.19
C ASN A 198 -19.14 -6.31 -1.23
N VAL A 199 -17.82 -6.44 -1.39
CA VAL A 199 -17.25 -6.91 -2.65
C VAL A 199 -17.56 -8.39 -2.85
N ALA A 200 -17.89 -8.81 -4.07
CA ALA A 200 -18.23 -10.18 -4.39
C ALA A 200 -17.00 -11.12 -4.29
N LEU A 201 -17.22 -12.37 -3.85
CA LEU A 201 -16.16 -13.39 -3.83
C LEU A 201 -15.55 -13.61 -5.22
N GLY A 202 -16.37 -13.62 -6.28
CA GLY A 202 -15.90 -13.78 -7.65
C GLY A 202 -14.87 -12.73 -8.07
N THR A 203 -14.99 -11.51 -7.56
CA THR A 203 -14.04 -10.43 -7.82
C THR A 203 -12.68 -10.69 -7.18
N PHE A 204 -12.65 -11.25 -5.97
CA PHE A 204 -11.40 -11.67 -5.34
C PHE A 204 -10.71 -12.78 -6.14
N VAL A 205 -11.47 -13.78 -6.57
CA VAL A 205 -10.94 -14.92 -7.34
C VAL A 205 -10.45 -14.46 -8.72
N ALA A 206 -11.20 -13.60 -9.41
CA ALA A 206 -10.88 -13.13 -10.76
C ALA A 206 -9.50 -12.42 -10.85
N THR A 207 -9.03 -11.81 -9.77
CA THR A 207 -7.74 -11.09 -9.75
C THR A 207 -6.51 -11.99 -9.92
N SER A 208 -6.66 -13.32 -9.82
CA SER A 208 -5.57 -14.30 -9.90
C SER A 208 -5.68 -15.25 -11.10
N HIS A 209 -6.71 -15.14 -11.93
CA HIS A 209 -6.99 -16.09 -13.01
C HIS A 209 -5.84 -16.26 -14.01
N ASP A 210 -5.07 -15.21 -14.26
CA ASP A 210 -3.99 -15.21 -15.24
C ASP A 210 -2.64 -15.68 -14.66
N ILE A 211 -2.58 -16.00 -13.34
CA ILE A 211 -1.36 -16.38 -12.67
C ILE A 211 -1.26 -17.92 -12.67
N LYS A 212 -0.27 -18.47 -13.39
CA LYS A 212 0.00 -19.89 -13.39
C LYS A 212 0.62 -20.33 -12.06
N LEU A 213 0.18 -21.47 -11.51
CA LEU A 213 0.65 -21.97 -10.22
C LEU A 213 2.18 -22.10 -10.17
N ASP A 214 2.80 -22.65 -11.24
CA ASP A 214 4.26 -22.80 -11.29
C ASP A 214 5.01 -21.46 -11.25
N ALA A 215 4.45 -20.42 -11.88
CA ALA A 215 5.00 -19.06 -11.78
C ALA A 215 4.88 -18.53 -10.36
N TYR A 216 3.74 -18.75 -9.73
CA TYR A 216 3.47 -18.34 -8.37
C TYR A 216 4.36 -19.06 -7.35
N GLU A 217 4.51 -20.40 -7.46
CA GLU A 217 5.43 -21.16 -6.62
C GLU A 217 6.87 -20.64 -6.73
N ASN A 218 7.37 -20.42 -7.97
CA ASN A 218 8.70 -19.87 -8.17
C ASN A 218 8.85 -18.45 -7.60
N TYR A 219 7.81 -17.61 -7.71
CA TYR A 219 7.79 -16.29 -7.08
C TYR A 219 7.90 -16.40 -5.55
N ILE A 220 7.04 -17.19 -4.90
CA ILE A 220 7.04 -17.35 -3.44
C ILE A 220 8.37 -17.93 -2.94
N ARG A 221 8.88 -18.98 -3.59
CA ARG A 221 10.19 -19.54 -3.25
C ARG A 221 11.33 -18.53 -3.46
N GLY A 222 11.23 -17.71 -4.51
CA GLY A 222 12.21 -16.66 -4.80
C GLY A 222 12.24 -15.57 -3.72
N ILE A 223 11.10 -15.08 -3.28
CA ILE A 223 11.04 -14.05 -2.21
C ILE A 223 11.38 -14.61 -0.83
N SER A 224 11.26 -15.94 -0.64
CA SER A 224 11.49 -16.58 0.66
C SER A 224 12.93 -17.06 0.88
N THR A 225 13.74 -17.21 -0.18
CA THR A 225 15.12 -17.63 -0.04
C THR A 225 16.05 -16.49 0.38
N LEU A 226 17.04 -16.82 1.22
CA LEU A 226 18.12 -15.90 1.62
C LEU A 226 19.29 -15.90 0.63
N ASN A 227 19.40 -16.93 -0.23
CA ASN A 227 20.45 -17.00 -1.23
C ASN A 227 20.08 -16.14 -2.45
N GLU A 228 20.90 -15.14 -2.78
CA GLU A 228 20.61 -14.17 -3.83
C GLU A 228 20.60 -14.78 -5.23
N ASP A 229 21.51 -15.73 -5.53
CA ASP A 229 21.56 -16.39 -6.83
C ASP A 229 20.31 -17.26 -7.05
N GLU A 230 19.92 -18.04 -6.03
CA GLU A 230 18.69 -18.84 -6.08
C GLU A 230 17.45 -17.95 -6.17
N ARG A 231 17.43 -16.80 -5.46
CA ARG A 231 16.36 -15.80 -5.56
C ARG A 231 16.18 -15.32 -6.99
N ILE A 232 17.25 -14.84 -7.60
CA ILE A 232 17.21 -14.34 -8.98
C ILE A 232 16.76 -15.44 -9.94
N LYS A 233 17.32 -16.64 -9.83
CA LYS A 233 16.97 -17.80 -10.65
C LYS A 233 15.49 -18.15 -10.55
N ARG A 234 14.93 -18.22 -9.34
CA ARG A 234 13.50 -18.48 -9.11
C ARG A 234 12.61 -17.39 -9.68
N LEU A 235 12.96 -16.13 -9.44
CA LEU A 235 12.19 -15.00 -9.94
C LEU A 235 12.25 -14.91 -11.47
N GLN A 236 13.39 -15.21 -12.10
CA GLN A 236 13.49 -15.32 -13.55
C GLN A 236 12.60 -16.44 -14.09
N ALA A 237 12.55 -17.60 -13.44
CA ALA A 237 11.65 -18.68 -13.81
C ALA A 237 10.17 -18.26 -13.70
N ALA A 238 9.79 -17.55 -12.64
CA ALA A 238 8.44 -17.02 -12.48
C ALA A 238 8.06 -16.07 -13.64
N VAL A 239 8.94 -15.12 -13.97
CA VAL A 239 8.73 -14.16 -15.07
C VAL A 239 8.74 -14.84 -16.45
N LEU A 240 9.53 -15.90 -16.63
CA LEU A 240 9.52 -16.66 -17.87
C LEU A 240 8.17 -17.36 -18.10
N ILE A 241 7.59 -17.94 -17.04
CA ILE A 241 6.29 -18.65 -17.12
C ILE A 241 5.12 -17.66 -17.25
N SER A 242 5.18 -16.52 -16.54
CA SER A 242 4.18 -15.47 -16.54
C SER A 242 4.82 -14.08 -16.73
N PRO A 243 5.08 -13.65 -17.97
CA PRO A 243 5.86 -12.44 -18.28
C PRO A 243 5.21 -11.13 -17.83
N THR A 244 3.91 -11.15 -17.60
CA THR A 244 3.11 -10.00 -17.17
C THR A 244 2.78 -10.00 -15.68
N TYR A 245 3.37 -10.90 -14.88
CA TYR A 245 3.10 -11.01 -13.46
C TYR A 245 3.80 -9.88 -12.67
N PRO A 246 3.09 -8.82 -12.22
CA PRO A 246 3.73 -7.61 -11.69
C PRO A 246 4.54 -7.86 -10.42
N ALA A 247 4.06 -8.73 -9.51
CA ALA A 247 4.76 -9.00 -8.25
C ALA A 247 6.10 -9.73 -8.49
N ALA A 248 6.13 -10.70 -9.41
CA ALA A 248 7.37 -11.37 -9.79
C ALA A 248 8.35 -10.41 -10.49
N LEU A 249 7.85 -9.52 -11.36
CA LEU A 249 8.66 -8.47 -12.00
C LEU A 249 9.24 -7.50 -10.97
N LEU A 250 8.44 -7.05 -10.00
CA LEU A 250 8.93 -6.16 -8.94
C LEU A 250 10.03 -6.83 -8.12
N ALA A 251 9.78 -8.06 -7.67
CA ALA A 251 10.75 -8.83 -6.88
C ALA A 251 12.05 -9.10 -7.65
N LEU A 252 11.96 -9.48 -8.95
CA LEU A 252 13.13 -9.68 -9.80
C LEU A 252 13.92 -8.39 -9.97
N GLY A 253 13.25 -7.28 -10.27
CA GLY A 253 13.92 -5.99 -10.42
C GLY A 253 14.61 -5.53 -9.14
N LYS A 254 14.00 -5.75 -7.96
CA LYS A 254 14.63 -5.47 -6.65
C LYS A 254 15.86 -6.37 -6.42
N ALA A 255 15.79 -7.65 -6.76
CA ALA A 255 16.92 -8.57 -6.65
C ALA A 255 18.08 -8.18 -7.60
N GLN A 256 17.78 -7.83 -8.85
CA GLN A 256 18.78 -7.31 -9.79
C GLN A 256 19.42 -6.00 -9.31
N TYR A 257 18.60 -5.09 -8.76
CA TYR A 257 19.11 -3.84 -8.17
C TYR A 257 20.07 -4.10 -7.00
N ALA A 258 19.76 -5.06 -6.14
CA ALA A 258 20.58 -5.42 -4.98
C ALA A 258 21.97 -5.94 -5.40
N VAL A 259 22.05 -6.73 -6.47
CA VAL A 259 23.33 -7.21 -7.05
C VAL A 259 23.98 -6.21 -8.01
N ARG A 260 23.47 -4.96 -8.08
CA ARG A 260 23.94 -3.86 -8.92
C ARG A 260 23.80 -4.07 -10.44
N ASP A 261 22.97 -5.01 -10.85
CA ASP A 261 22.49 -5.10 -12.24
C ASP A 261 21.44 -4.02 -12.50
N TYR A 262 21.87 -2.75 -12.51
CA TYR A 262 20.96 -1.60 -12.59
C TYR A 262 20.24 -1.51 -13.93
N ASP A 263 20.90 -1.84 -15.04
CA ASP A 263 20.26 -1.81 -16.35
C ASP A 263 19.22 -2.93 -16.49
N GLY A 264 19.53 -4.15 -16.05
CA GLY A 264 18.58 -5.26 -15.98
C GLY A 264 17.38 -4.91 -15.09
N ALA A 265 17.63 -4.35 -13.91
CA ALA A 265 16.58 -3.90 -12.99
C ALA A 265 15.65 -2.85 -13.64
N ALA A 266 16.22 -1.83 -14.27
CA ALA A 266 15.44 -0.78 -14.93
C ALA A 266 14.55 -1.31 -16.06
N LEU A 267 15.06 -2.27 -16.86
CA LEU A 267 14.29 -2.94 -17.90
C LEU A 267 13.18 -3.83 -17.33
N THR A 268 13.46 -4.50 -16.22
CA THR A 268 12.48 -5.35 -15.54
C THR A 268 11.34 -4.53 -14.95
N PHE A 269 11.65 -3.44 -14.23
CA PHE A 269 10.64 -2.51 -13.69
C PHE A 269 9.78 -1.86 -14.78
N ALA A 270 10.37 -1.58 -15.95
CA ALA A 270 9.65 -0.99 -17.07
C ALA A 270 8.53 -1.87 -17.65
N LYS A 271 8.54 -3.18 -17.38
CA LYS A 271 7.49 -4.12 -17.79
C LYS A 271 6.24 -4.04 -16.91
N ILE A 272 6.34 -3.41 -15.73
CA ILE A 272 5.20 -3.25 -14.82
C ILE A 272 4.29 -2.13 -15.35
N PRO A 273 3.01 -2.43 -15.63
CA PRO A 273 2.08 -1.41 -16.14
C PRO A 273 1.89 -0.26 -15.16
N ALA A 274 1.75 0.95 -15.68
CA ALA A 274 1.48 2.16 -14.87
C ALA A 274 0.14 2.08 -14.08
N SER A 275 -0.76 1.19 -14.51
CA SER A 275 -2.02 0.86 -13.84
C SER A 275 -1.88 -0.15 -12.70
N SER A 276 -0.73 -0.80 -12.56
CA SER A 276 -0.50 -1.74 -11.46
C SER A 276 -0.41 -1.01 -10.11
N PRO A 277 -0.98 -1.56 -9.03
CA PRO A 277 -0.75 -1.07 -7.66
C PRO A 277 0.74 -0.98 -7.30
N LEU A 278 1.58 -1.81 -7.91
CA LEU A 278 3.04 -1.86 -7.69
C LEU A 278 3.83 -0.85 -8.54
N ALA A 279 3.16 -0.06 -9.40
CA ALA A 279 3.82 0.85 -10.33
C ALA A 279 4.60 1.97 -9.63
N LEU A 280 4.14 2.42 -8.45
CA LEU A 280 4.82 3.48 -7.71
C LEU A 280 6.16 2.99 -7.14
N GLU A 281 6.17 1.82 -6.52
CA GLU A 281 7.39 1.20 -6.02
C GLU A 281 8.35 0.87 -7.18
N ALA A 282 7.84 0.26 -8.24
CA ALA A 282 8.63 -0.02 -9.45
C ALA A 282 9.22 1.25 -10.06
N GLY A 283 8.44 2.34 -10.11
CA GLY A 283 8.88 3.65 -10.60
C GLY A 283 10.00 4.25 -9.76
N PHE A 284 9.92 4.14 -8.45
CA PHE A 284 10.96 4.60 -7.54
C PHE A 284 12.29 3.84 -7.75
N TYR A 285 12.25 2.51 -7.74
CA TYR A 285 13.46 1.69 -7.97
C TYR A 285 14.00 1.82 -9.39
N ARG A 286 13.13 1.96 -10.41
CA ARG A 286 13.57 2.29 -11.77
C ARG A 286 14.29 3.63 -11.83
N GLY A 287 13.79 4.63 -11.11
CA GLY A 287 14.46 5.93 -10.97
C GLY A 287 15.84 5.79 -10.37
N LEU A 288 16.01 5.04 -9.28
CA LEU A 288 17.29 4.76 -8.66
C LEU A 288 18.24 3.97 -9.60
N ALA A 289 17.74 2.97 -10.29
CA ALA A 289 18.52 2.16 -11.24
C ALA A 289 19.06 3.03 -12.39
N ARG A 290 18.21 3.87 -12.99
CA ARG A 290 18.60 4.82 -14.04
C ARG A 290 19.52 5.92 -13.53
N PHE A 291 19.36 6.35 -12.28
CA PHE A 291 20.30 7.29 -11.66
C PHE A 291 21.69 6.70 -11.50
N ASN A 292 21.78 5.44 -11.04
CA ASN A 292 23.07 4.75 -10.86
C ASN A 292 23.80 4.47 -12.19
N THR A 293 23.08 4.40 -13.31
CA THR A 293 23.65 4.25 -14.66
C THR A 293 23.80 5.60 -15.40
N ALA A 294 23.71 6.71 -14.67
CA ALA A 294 23.83 8.08 -15.20
C ALA A 294 22.77 8.47 -16.27
N HIS A 295 21.70 7.71 -16.41
CA HIS A 295 20.54 8.06 -17.25
C HIS A 295 19.60 9.02 -16.50
N TYR A 296 20.10 10.21 -16.16
CA TYR A 296 19.42 11.15 -15.26
C TYR A 296 18.06 11.64 -15.78
N GLY A 297 17.87 11.75 -17.10
CA GLY A 297 16.57 12.11 -17.70
C GLY A 297 15.50 11.05 -17.47
N ASP A 298 15.85 9.77 -17.61
CA ASP A 298 14.97 8.65 -17.33
C ASP A 298 14.69 8.53 -15.82
N ALA A 299 15.71 8.82 -14.99
CA ALA A 299 15.55 8.87 -13.54
C ALA A 299 14.56 9.96 -13.12
N GLU A 300 14.73 11.20 -13.63
CA GLU A 300 13.80 12.32 -13.41
C GLU A 300 12.37 11.95 -13.79
N THR A 301 12.19 11.36 -14.97
CA THR A 301 10.88 10.92 -15.46
C THR A 301 10.25 9.87 -14.54
N SER A 302 11.04 8.89 -14.09
CA SER A 302 10.57 7.83 -13.21
C SER A 302 10.18 8.37 -11.82
N PHE A 303 11.00 9.23 -11.21
CA PHE A 303 10.66 9.89 -9.94
C PHE A 303 9.47 10.86 -10.11
N GLY A 304 9.39 11.59 -11.22
CA GLY A 304 8.26 12.48 -11.55
C GLY A 304 6.94 11.73 -11.67
N PHE A 305 6.96 10.53 -12.26
CA PHE A 305 5.78 9.64 -12.31
C PHE A 305 5.27 9.30 -10.89
N VAL A 306 6.18 8.97 -9.97
CA VAL A 306 5.82 8.67 -8.58
C VAL A 306 5.35 9.93 -7.86
N ALA A 307 6.12 11.04 -7.95
CA ALA A 307 5.84 12.31 -7.27
C ALA A 307 4.51 12.95 -7.68
N SER A 308 4.04 12.71 -8.92
CA SER A 308 2.75 13.20 -9.40
C SER A 308 1.55 12.52 -8.74
N ARG A 309 1.73 11.32 -8.18
CA ARG A 309 0.71 10.52 -7.52
C ARG A 309 0.87 10.52 -6.01
N LEU A 310 2.10 10.46 -5.54
CA LEU A 310 2.46 10.43 -4.12
C LEU A 310 3.71 11.30 -3.90
N PRO A 311 3.54 12.63 -3.61
CA PRO A 311 4.63 13.59 -3.53
C PRO A 311 5.38 13.53 -2.19
N LEU A 312 5.87 12.34 -1.81
CA LEU A 312 6.70 12.17 -0.61
C LEU A 312 8.02 12.94 -0.74
N PRO A 313 8.58 13.49 0.37
CA PRO A 313 9.80 14.30 0.34
C PRO A 313 10.96 13.60 -0.33
N GLU A 314 11.18 12.31 -0.04
CA GLU A 314 12.25 11.50 -0.65
C GLU A 314 12.13 11.36 -2.18
N VAL A 315 10.89 11.24 -2.69
CA VAL A 315 10.64 11.14 -4.13
C VAL A 315 10.90 12.48 -4.81
N VAL A 316 10.38 13.55 -4.21
CA VAL A 316 10.54 14.92 -4.72
C VAL A 316 12.02 15.34 -4.69
N ASN A 317 12.73 14.99 -3.61
CA ASN A 317 14.17 15.17 -3.51
C ASN A 317 14.91 14.46 -4.65
N ASN A 318 14.63 13.16 -4.86
CA ASN A 318 15.30 12.37 -5.88
C ASN A 318 15.02 12.89 -7.29
N GLN A 319 13.80 13.38 -7.55
CA GLN A 319 13.48 14.05 -8.81
C GLN A 319 14.33 15.32 -8.98
N GLY A 320 14.45 16.15 -7.93
CA GLY A 320 15.30 17.34 -7.93
C GLY A 320 16.78 17.00 -8.14
N VAL A 321 17.29 15.98 -7.44
CA VAL A 321 18.67 15.53 -7.62
C VAL A 321 18.93 15.05 -9.04
N ALA A 322 18.00 14.30 -9.65
CA ALA A 322 18.12 13.89 -11.05
C ALA A 322 18.12 15.09 -12.03
N GLN A 323 17.36 16.16 -11.73
CA GLN A 323 17.41 17.42 -12.48
C GLN A 323 18.77 18.12 -12.33
N ALA A 324 19.29 18.21 -11.10
CA ALA A 324 20.58 18.84 -10.83
C ALA A 324 21.73 18.16 -11.59
N ARG A 325 21.71 16.83 -11.70
CA ARG A 325 22.69 16.06 -12.50
C ARG A 325 22.64 16.39 -13.99
N GLN A 326 21.51 16.88 -14.50
CA GLN A 326 21.32 17.37 -15.87
C GLN A 326 21.65 18.86 -16.01
N LYS A 327 22.18 19.49 -14.96
CA LYS A 327 22.45 20.94 -14.90
C LYS A 327 21.20 21.81 -15.06
N LYS A 328 20.03 21.28 -14.77
CA LYS A 328 18.76 22.01 -14.68
C LYS A 328 18.63 22.68 -13.31
N ASP A 329 17.81 23.73 -13.19
CA ASP A 329 17.49 24.32 -11.89
C ASP A 329 16.59 23.40 -11.07
N ALA A 330 17.15 22.74 -10.09
CA ALA A 330 16.47 21.81 -9.18
C ALA A 330 15.96 22.49 -7.89
N THR A 331 16.30 23.78 -7.68
CA THR A 331 16.00 24.51 -6.43
C THR A 331 14.54 24.37 -5.99
N PRO A 332 13.52 24.54 -6.87
CA PRO A 332 12.12 24.47 -6.45
C PRO A 332 11.71 23.09 -5.90
N LEU A 333 12.22 22.01 -6.51
CA LEU A 333 11.92 20.64 -6.04
C LEU A 333 12.61 20.34 -4.71
N LEU A 334 13.89 20.71 -4.59
CA LEU A 334 14.65 20.46 -3.37
C LEU A 334 14.12 21.29 -2.19
N GLN A 335 13.70 22.54 -2.40
CA GLN A 335 13.03 23.34 -1.39
C GLN A 335 11.67 22.75 -0.98
N ARG A 336 10.92 22.18 -1.94
CA ARG A 336 9.66 21.50 -1.61
C ARG A 336 9.90 20.26 -0.76
N ALA A 337 10.97 19.51 -1.00
CA ALA A 337 11.32 18.34 -0.20
C ALA A 337 11.72 18.75 1.23
N SER A 338 12.62 19.76 1.39
CA SER A 338 13.04 20.23 2.72
C SER A 338 11.91 20.92 3.51
N ALA A 339 10.94 21.54 2.84
CA ALA A 339 9.75 22.09 3.49
C ALA A 339 8.76 21.01 3.97
N ALA A 340 8.72 19.87 3.26
CA ALA A 340 7.86 18.74 3.63
C ALA A 340 8.43 17.93 4.81
N ASP A 341 9.77 17.83 4.90
CA ASP A 341 10.47 17.24 6.05
C ASP A 341 11.64 18.13 6.48
N PRO A 342 11.39 19.12 7.36
CA PRO A 342 12.41 20.06 7.82
C PRO A 342 13.43 19.46 8.80
N GLN A 343 13.27 18.19 9.21
CA GLN A 343 14.20 17.54 10.12
C GLN A 343 15.22 16.65 9.39
N ASP A 344 15.15 16.59 8.07
CA ASP A 344 16.12 15.85 7.26
C ASP A 344 17.29 16.72 6.82
N ALA A 345 18.49 16.42 7.35
CA ALA A 345 19.71 17.16 7.06
C ALA A 345 20.10 17.12 5.58
N ASP A 346 19.87 15.97 4.89
CA ASP A 346 20.24 15.80 3.48
C ASP A 346 19.43 16.71 2.55
N TYR A 347 18.17 16.98 2.90
CA TYR A 347 17.34 17.89 2.10
C TYR A 347 17.84 19.33 2.20
N HIS A 348 18.22 19.80 3.40
CA HIS A 348 18.84 21.12 3.58
C HIS A 348 20.19 21.21 2.90
N PHE A 349 21.02 20.16 2.98
CA PHE A 349 22.27 20.06 2.25
C PHE A 349 22.05 20.21 0.73
N ASN A 350 21.08 19.48 0.17
CA ASN A 350 20.78 19.52 -1.26
C ASN A 350 20.30 20.91 -1.72
N VAL A 351 19.47 21.59 -0.91
CA VAL A 351 19.05 22.96 -1.18
C VAL A 351 20.28 23.90 -1.16
N ALA A 352 21.19 23.76 -0.18
CA ALA A 352 22.40 24.59 -0.10
C ALA A 352 23.28 24.41 -1.33
N VAL A 353 23.47 23.17 -1.82
CA VAL A 353 24.25 22.89 -3.04
C VAL A 353 23.59 23.55 -4.27
N ALA A 354 22.28 23.43 -4.42
CA ALA A 354 21.54 24.04 -5.54
C ALA A 354 21.60 25.57 -5.51
N LEU A 355 21.42 26.20 -4.35
CA LEU A 355 21.52 27.65 -4.18
C LEU A 355 22.94 28.15 -4.45
N ARG A 356 23.99 27.43 -3.99
CA ARG A 356 25.37 27.74 -4.32
C ARG A 356 25.61 27.76 -5.83
N ARG A 357 25.11 26.78 -6.57
CA ARG A 357 25.24 26.73 -8.05
C ARG A 357 24.54 27.88 -8.75
N ARG A 358 23.47 28.41 -8.15
CA ARG A 358 22.77 29.62 -8.63
C ARG A 358 23.47 30.94 -8.24
N GLY A 359 24.48 30.88 -7.38
CA GLY A 359 25.15 32.07 -6.84
C GLY A 359 24.42 32.72 -5.66
N ASP A 360 23.40 32.11 -5.13
CA ASP A 360 22.69 32.58 -3.92
C ASP A 360 23.38 32.05 -2.65
N PHE A 361 24.56 32.64 -2.39
CA PHE A 361 25.43 32.21 -1.29
C PHE A 361 24.85 32.53 0.09
N ALA A 362 24.03 33.57 0.20
CA ALA A 362 23.41 33.97 1.47
C ALA A 362 22.43 32.90 1.94
N ASN A 363 21.49 32.53 1.08
CA ASN A 363 20.51 31.48 1.41
C ASN A 363 21.15 30.08 1.48
N ALA A 364 22.19 29.80 0.67
CA ALA A 364 22.95 28.57 0.77
C ALA A 364 23.59 28.38 2.16
N ARG A 365 24.10 29.46 2.78
CA ARG A 365 24.63 29.42 4.16
C ARG A 365 23.54 29.10 5.18
N LEU A 366 22.39 29.72 5.06
CA LEU A 366 21.26 29.44 5.97
C LEU A 366 20.85 27.98 5.92
N GLU A 367 20.79 27.40 4.73
CA GLU A 367 20.38 26.01 4.56
C GLU A 367 21.45 25.02 5.05
N ILE A 368 22.75 25.30 4.79
CA ILE A 368 23.80 24.41 5.27
C ILE A 368 23.97 24.45 6.79
N ASP A 369 23.72 25.62 7.42
CA ASP A 369 23.74 25.74 8.88
C ASP A 369 22.62 24.91 9.51
N LYS A 370 21.42 24.85 8.90
CA LYS A 370 20.34 23.95 9.33
C LYS A 370 20.76 22.48 9.21
N ALA A 371 21.37 22.07 8.07
CA ALA A 371 21.84 20.71 7.88
C ALA A 371 22.82 20.28 8.97
N ILE A 372 23.79 21.17 9.32
CA ILE A 372 24.79 20.91 10.37
C ILE A 372 24.13 20.91 11.76
N GLN A 373 23.12 21.77 12.00
CA GLN A 373 22.40 21.77 13.27
C GLN A 373 21.68 20.43 13.53
N ILE A 374 21.10 19.84 12.48
CA ILE A 374 20.42 18.54 12.54
C ILE A 374 21.46 17.40 12.64
N HIS A 375 22.53 17.46 11.84
CA HIS A 375 23.57 16.43 11.77
C HIS A 375 24.97 17.04 11.95
N PRO A 376 25.41 17.30 13.20
CA PRO A 376 26.65 18.05 13.48
C PRO A 376 27.94 17.39 13.00
N ASN A 377 27.93 16.07 12.81
CA ASN A 377 29.11 15.30 12.41
C ASN A 377 29.25 15.12 10.88
N ASP A 378 28.47 15.84 10.09
CA ASP A 378 28.54 15.81 8.63
C ASP A 378 29.75 16.62 8.12
N GLY A 379 30.84 15.91 7.78
CA GLY A 379 32.08 16.52 7.29
C GLY A 379 31.89 17.27 5.98
N GLU A 380 31.10 16.71 5.04
CA GLU A 380 30.86 17.34 3.73
C GLU A 380 30.01 18.62 3.89
N ALA A 381 29.03 18.62 4.79
CA ALA A 381 28.26 19.82 5.10
C ALA A 381 29.13 20.90 5.74
N THR A 382 30.06 20.53 6.64
CA THR A 382 31.01 21.45 7.27
C THR A 382 31.98 22.04 6.24
N GLU A 383 32.47 21.25 5.28
CA GLU A 383 33.32 21.70 4.19
C GLU A 383 32.56 22.66 3.28
N LEU A 384 31.32 22.36 2.92
CA LEU A 384 30.46 23.25 2.13
C LEU A 384 30.24 24.59 2.84
N ARG A 385 29.96 24.58 4.14
CA ARG A 385 29.84 25.82 4.94
C ARG A 385 31.10 26.64 4.88
N THR A 386 32.26 26.01 5.01
CA THR A 386 33.56 26.68 4.95
C THR A 386 33.78 27.29 3.56
N ALA A 387 33.47 26.55 2.50
CA ALA A 387 33.57 27.05 1.13
C ALA A 387 32.66 28.27 0.87
N LEU A 388 31.44 28.24 1.43
CA LEU A 388 30.49 29.36 1.34
C LEU A 388 30.91 30.60 2.14
N ALA A 389 31.75 30.44 3.17
CA ALA A 389 32.29 31.55 3.96
C ALA A 389 33.51 32.21 3.30
N ALA A 390 34.11 31.61 2.27
CA ALA A 390 35.28 32.14 1.59
C ALA A 390 34.98 33.46 0.84
N ALA A 391 36.03 34.26 0.60
CA ALA A 391 35.92 35.55 -0.10
C ALA A 391 35.46 35.44 -1.57
N ALA A 392 35.63 34.25 -2.18
CA ALA A 392 35.15 33.94 -3.53
C ALA A 392 34.44 32.58 -3.57
N PRO A 393 33.17 32.48 -3.04
CA PRO A 393 32.46 31.23 -2.92
C PRO A 393 32.14 30.52 -4.26
N GLN A 394 32.26 31.28 -5.39
CA GLN A 394 32.07 30.72 -6.74
C GLN A 394 33.20 29.78 -7.14
N ARG A 395 34.42 30.00 -6.61
CA ARG A 395 35.58 29.18 -6.93
C ARG A 395 35.52 27.89 -6.12
N VAL A 396 35.62 26.77 -6.83
CA VAL A 396 35.81 25.45 -6.19
C VAL A 396 37.22 25.47 -5.58
N SER A 397 37.33 25.52 -4.25
CA SER A 397 38.60 25.43 -3.57
C SER A 397 39.04 23.97 -3.53
N ASN A 398 40.26 23.70 -4.00
CA ASN A 398 40.90 22.37 -3.89
C ASN A 398 40.10 21.19 -4.50
N GLY A 399 39.29 21.41 -5.54
CA GLY A 399 38.52 20.34 -6.19
C GLY A 399 37.26 19.91 -5.47
N PHE A 400 36.86 20.56 -4.37
CA PHE A 400 35.62 20.26 -3.68
C PHE A 400 34.39 20.71 -4.48
N ASP A 401 33.66 19.76 -5.06
CA ASP A 401 32.38 19.97 -5.76
C ASP A 401 31.29 19.11 -5.12
N PRO A 402 30.57 19.66 -4.12
CA PRO A 402 29.56 18.92 -3.41
C PRO A 402 28.41 18.53 -4.35
N GLN A 403 27.94 17.32 -4.18
CA GLN A 403 26.88 16.76 -4.99
C GLN A 403 25.64 16.54 -4.15
N GLU A 404 24.47 16.78 -4.74
CA GLU A 404 23.19 16.50 -4.10
C GLU A 404 23.05 15.01 -3.78
N ARG A 405 22.46 14.71 -2.63
CA ARG A 405 22.30 13.37 -2.07
C ARG A 405 20.97 12.76 -2.48
N VAL A 406 21.02 11.54 -3.00
CA VAL A 406 19.86 10.73 -3.38
C VAL A 406 19.41 9.88 -2.20
N ARG A 407 18.12 9.85 -1.91
CA ARG A 407 17.52 8.85 -1.02
C ARG A 407 17.46 7.50 -1.72
N ARG A 408 18.13 6.51 -1.16
CA ARG A 408 18.26 5.16 -1.74
C ARG A 408 17.27 4.14 -1.16
N THR A 409 16.63 4.48 -0.05
CA THR A 409 15.67 3.62 0.63
C THR A 409 14.25 3.96 0.21
N TYR A 410 13.51 2.94 -0.21
CA TYR A 410 12.06 3.00 -0.35
C TYR A 410 11.45 2.51 0.96
N SER A 411 10.74 3.37 1.65
CA SER A 411 9.99 2.96 2.83
C SER A 411 8.60 2.52 2.40
N GLU A 412 8.39 1.23 2.22
CA GLU A 412 7.08 0.67 1.85
C GLU A 412 6.00 1.07 2.87
N ALA A 413 6.34 1.04 4.17
CA ALA A 413 5.45 1.47 5.23
C ALA A 413 5.03 2.94 5.08
N SER A 414 5.98 3.85 4.84
CA SER A 414 5.70 5.28 4.64
C SER A 414 4.82 5.52 3.41
N PHE A 415 5.09 4.82 2.30
CA PHE A 415 4.28 4.93 1.08
C PHE A 415 2.86 4.42 1.30
N ARG A 416 2.68 3.27 1.94
CA ARG A 416 1.36 2.72 2.27
C ARG A 416 0.59 3.62 3.23
N GLN A 417 1.25 4.11 4.27
CA GLN A 417 0.65 5.00 5.25
C GLN A 417 0.23 6.33 4.61
N ALA A 418 1.08 6.93 3.76
CA ALA A 418 0.74 8.16 3.06
C ALA A 418 -0.43 7.96 2.08
N ALA A 419 -0.43 6.86 1.31
CA ALA A 419 -1.54 6.52 0.42
C ALA A 419 -2.84 6.34 1.20
N PHE A 420 -2.78 5.63 2.33
CA PHE A 420 -3.92 5.44 3.22
C PHE A 420 -4.43 6.78 3.79
N GLN A 421 -3.54 7.66 4.27
CA GLN A 421 -3.92 8.98 4.79
C GLN A 421 -4.58 9.85 3.72
N LEU A 422 -4.06 9.84 2.49
CA LEU A 422 -4.68 10.55 1.37
C LEU A 422 -6.08 10.01 1.07
N ASP A 423 -6.27 8.70 1.13
CA ASP A 423 -7.58 8.06 0.95
C ASP A 423 -8.56 8.47 2.06
N GLN A 424 -8.11 8.49 3.31
CA GLN A 424 -8.91 8.98 4.45
C GLN A 424 -9.30 10.46 4.30
N LEU A 425 -8.37 11.33 3.91
CA LEU A 425 -8.67 12.74 3.67
C LEU A 425 -9.69 12.91 2.54
N ARG A 426 -9.59 12.10 1.47
CA ARG A 426 -10.58 12.05 0.40
C ARG A 426 -11.95 11.64 0.94
N LEU A 427 -12.02 10.56 1.71
CA LEU A 427 -13.28 10.08 2.31
C LEU A 427 -13.92 11.14 3.22
N MET A 428 -13.13 11.82 4.06
CA MET A 428 -13.61 12.92 4.89
C MET A 428 -14.18 14.05 4.05
N LYS A 429 -13.48 14.47 3.00
CA LYS A 429 -13.95 15.51 2.08
C LYS A 429 -15.24 15.07 1.37
N MET A 430 -15.32 13.83 0.92
CA MET A 430 -16.51 13.31 0.26
C MET A 430 -17.70 13.17 1.22
N ALA A 431 -17.47 12.89 2.51
CA ALA A 431 -18.52 12.81 3.51
C ALA A 431 -19.29 14.11 3.71
N THR A 432 -18.69 15.26 3.37
CA THR A 432 -19.35 16.58 3.43
C THR A 432 -20.25 16.87 2.24
N LEU A 433 -20.18 16.07 1.17
CA LEU A 433 -20.96 16.27 -0.05
C LEU A 433 -22.38 15.68 0.09
N PRO A 434 -23.38 16.25 -0.64
CA PRO A 434 -24.68 15.61 -0.79
C PRO A 434 -24.56 14.16 -1.30
N PRO A 435 -25.48 13.26 -0.90
CA PRO A 435 -25.40 11.83 -1.30
C PRO A 435 -25.24 11.61 -2.79
N SER A 436 -25.96 12.34 -3.64
CA SER A 436 -25.88 12.22 -5.10
C SER A 436 -24.54 12.68 -5.68
N GLU A 437 -23.96 13.76 -5.14
CA GLU A 437 -22.63 14.24 -5.57
C GLU A 437 -21.53 13.29 -5.13
N ARG A 438 -21.63 12.80 -3.89
CA ARG A 438 -20.72 11.76 -3.37
C ARG A 438 -20.77 10.50 -4.24
N ALA A 439 -21.98 10.01 -4.56
CA ALA A 439 -22.15 8.87 -5.44
C ALA A 439 -21.56 9.12 -6.83
N ALA A 440 -21.74 10.31 -7.41
CA ALA A 440 -21.18 10.67 -8.71
C ALA A 440 -19.64 10.65 -8.71
N GLN A 441 -19.00 11.28 -7.73
CA GLN A 441 -17.54 11.30 -7.60
C GLN A 441 -16.97 9.90 -7.35
N THR A 442 -17.60 9.12 -6.47
CA THR A 442 -17.20 7.74 -6.18
C THR A 442 -17.39 6.84 -7.41
N THR A 443 -18.48 7.04 -8.18
CA THR A 443 -18.70 6.33 -9.46
C THR A 443 -17.60 6.64 -10.47
N GLN A 444 -17.16 7.90 -10.57
CA GLN A 444 -16.07 8.27 -11.47
C GLN A 444 -14.78 7.57 -11.08
N LEU A 445 -14.45 7.57 -9.79
CA LEU A 445 -13.27 6.86 -9.28
C LEU A 445 -13.33 5.35 -9.57
N GLY A 446 -14.49 4.73 -9.38
CA GLY A 446 -14.72 3.33 -9.74
C GLY A 446 -14.44 3.05 -11.23
N ARG A 447 -14.84 3.96 -12.13
CA ARG A 447 -14.53 3.88 -13.56
C ARG A 447 -13.04 4.02 -13.84
N ASP A 448 -12.37 4.94 -13.15
CA ASP A 448 -10.94 5.15 -13.31
C ASP A 448 -10.16 3.89 -12.90
N TYR A 449 -10.55 3.25 -11.80
CA TYR A 449 -9.99 1.96 -11.40
C TYR A 449 -10.30 0.84 -12.42
N LEU A 450 -11.51 0.79 -12.94
CA LEU A 450 -11.91 -0.22 -13.92
C LEU A 450 -11.11 -0.11 -15.23
N THR A 451 -10.86 1.11 -15.71
CA THR A 451 -10.02 1.36 -16.88
C THR A 451 -8.57 0.96 -16.66
N GLN A 452 -8.11 1.00 -15.41
CA GLN A 452 -6.78 0.55 -15.00
C GLN A 452 -6.71 -0.96 -14.75
N GLY A 453 -7.83 -1.69 -14.83
CA GLY A 453 -7.88 -3.12 -14.54
C GLY A 453 -7.90 -3.46 -13.05
N LEU A 454 -8.04 -2.46 -12.17
CA LEU A 454 -8.13 -2.63 -10.72
C LEU A 454 -9.57 -3.00 -10.33
N VAL A 455 -9.91 -4.26 -10.60
CA VAL A 455 -11.30 -4.74 -10.56
C VAL A 455 -11.88 -4.72 -9.14
N LEU A 456 -11.08 -5.10 -8.13
CA LEU A 456 -11.49 -5.14 -6.74
C LEU A 456 -11.72 -3.73 -6.18
N GLU A 457 -10.77 -2.83 -6.41
CA GLU A 457 -10.86 -1.42 -6.03
C GLU A 457 -12.06 -0.76 -6.71
N SER A 458 -12.28 -1.06 -7.99
CA SER A 458 -13.42 -0.57 -8.77
C SER A 458 -14.76 -1.01 -8.17
N GLU A 459 -14.93 -2.31 -7.84
CA GLU A 459 -16.17 -2.80 -7.23
C GLU A 459 -16.42 -2.14 -5.89
N ARG A 460 -15.38 -1.98 -5.06
CA ARG A 460 -15.48 -1.29 -3.78
C ARG A 460 -16.02 0.14 -3.92
N GLU A 461 -15.50 0.89 -4.90
CA GLU A 461 -15.95 2.26 -5.13
C GLU A 461 -17.39 2.30 -5.69
N PHE A 462 -17.75 1.45 -6.65
CA PHE A 462 -19.13 1.40 -7.15
C PHE A 462 -20.12 0.97 -6.05
N GLN A 463 -19.75 0.03 -5.19
CA GLN A 463 -20.57 -0.36 -4.05
C GLN A 463 -20.74 0.80 -3.05
N SER A 464 -19.66 1.55 -2.79
CA SER A 464 -19.71 2.76 -1.97
C SER A 464 -20.63 3.84 -2.60
N ALA A 465 -20.61 3.97 -3.93
CA ALA A 465 -21.49 4.88 -4.66
C ALA A 465 -22.97 4.48 -4.53
N VAL A 466 -23.29 3.18 -4.66
CA VAL A 466 -24.65 2.64 -4.46
C VAL A 466 -25.12 2.83 -3.02
N ASN A 467 -24.23 2.63 -2.05
CA ASN A 467 -24.55 2.87 -0.63
C ASN A 467 -24.81 4.35 -0.35
N ALA A 468 -24.10 5.27 -1.03
CA ALA A 468 -24.30 6.71 -0.89
C ALA A 468 -25.61 7.19 -1.53
N ASP A 469 -25.93 6.68 -2.72
CA ASP A 469 -27.18 6.95 -3.44
C ASP A 469 -27.68 5.69 -4.17
N PRO A 470 -28.59 4.93 -3.57
CA PRO A 470 -29.15 3.72 -4.16
C PRO A 470 -29.96 3.97 -5.46
N ARG A 471 -30.22 5.24 -5.83
CA ARG A 471 -30.90 5.62 -7.06
C ARG A 471 -29.93 6.06 -8.16
N SER A 472 -28.63 5.92 -7.95
CA SER A 472 -27.61 6.24 -8.96
C SER A 472 -27.54 5.18 -10.05
N ALA A 473 -28.23 5.39 -11.16
CA ALA A 473 -28.16 4.50 -12.32
C ALA A 473 -26.72 4.28 -12.81
N ALA A 474 -25.88 5.31 -12.75
CA ALA A 474 -24.49 5.24 -13.18
C ALA A 474 -23.63 4.34 -12.28
N ALA A 475 -23.90 4.32 -10.95
CA ALA A 475 -23.22 3.45 -10.01
C ALA A 475 -23.60 1.99 -10.24
N HIS A 476 -24.90 1.70 -10.39
CA HIS A 476 -25.40 0.36 -10.73
C HIS A 476 -24.85 -0.14 -12.08
N ALA A 477 -24.75 0.72 -13.09
CA ALA A 477 -24.15 0.35 -14.38
C ALA A 477 -22.66 -0.02 -14.23
N GLY A 478 -21.90 0.76 -13.46
CA GLY A 478 -20.50 0.47 -13.18
C GLY A 478 -20.32 -0.84 -12.39
N LEU A 479 -21.18 -1.07 -11.38
CA LEU A 479 -21.17 -2.30 -10.60
C LEU A 479 -21.51 -3.52 -11.48
N ALA A 480 -22.46 -3.38 -12.39
CA ALA A 480 -22.79 -4.42 -13.37
C ALA A 480 -21.58 -4.77 -14.26
N GLU A 481 -20.86 -3.75 -14.75
CA GLU A 481 -19.70 -3.96 -15.61
C GLU A 481 -18.54 -4.66 -14.87
N VAL A 482 -18.27 -4.28 -13.64
CA VAL A 482 -17.25 -4.96 -12.80
C VAL A 482 -17.62 -6.41 -12.57
N ARG A 483 -18.87 -6.69 -12.19
CA ARG A 483 -19.35 -8.05 -11.91
C ARG A 483 -19.37 -8.94 -13.15
N GLU A 484 -19.65 -8.36 -14.32
CA GLU A 484 -19.52 -9.05 -15.60
C GLU A 484 -18.05 -9.47 -15.83
N ARG A 485 -17.08 -8.54 -15.67
CA ARG A 485 -15.65 -8.82 -15.83
C ARG A 485 -15.12 -9.85 -14.82
N SER A 486 -15.72 -9.92 -13.64
CA SER A 486 -15.40 -10.88 -12.59
C SER A 486 -16.12 -12.23 -12.73
N GLY A 487 -16.89 -12.43 -13.79
CA GLY A 487 -17.66 -13.66 -14.02
C GLY A 487 -18.90 -13.83 -13.15
N ASN A 488 -19.31 -12.81 -12.39
CA ASN A 488 -20.51 -12.82 -11.54
C ASN A 488 -21.75 -12.49 -12.38
N VAL A 489 -22.11 -13.36 -13.32
CA VAL A 489 -23.13 -13.12 -14.38
C VAL A 489 -24.50 -12.77 -13.80
N ALA A 490 -24.94 -13.46 -12.74
CA ALA A 490 -26.26 -13.24 -12.14
C ALA A 490 -26.39 -11.86 -11.50
N GLU A 491 -25.40 -11.49 -10.69
CA GLU A 491 -25.38 -10.18 -10.05
C GLU A 491 -25.16 -9.06 -11.07
N ALA A 492 -24.30 -9.27 -12.10
CA ALA A 492 -24.09 -8.31 -13.18
C ALA A 492 -25.41 -8.00 -13.90
N ARG A 493 -26.19 -9.03 -14.20
CA ARG A 493 -27.53 -8.87 -14.84
C ARG A 493 -28.48 -8.08 -13.93
N THR A 494 -28.55 -8.41 -12.66
CA THR A 494 -29.41 -7.73 -11.68
C THR A 494 -29.08 -6.24 -11.58
N GLU A 495 -27.80 -5.90 -11.47
CA GLU A 495 -27.35 -4.51 -11.40
C GLU A 495 -27.62 -3.74 -12.70
N ALA A 496 -27.39 -4.36 -13.87
CA ALA A 496 -27.70 -3.76 -15.15
C ALA A 496 -29.20 -3.48 -15.31
N GLN A 497 -30.07 -4.41 -14.91
CA GLN A 497 -31.52 -4.23 -14.92
C GLN A 497 -31.97 -3.13 -13.98
N THR A 498 -31.42 -3.08 -12.76
CA THR A 498 -31.65 -1.99 -11.80
C THR A 498 -31.26 -0.64 -12.40
N SER A 499 -30.10 -0.58 -13.02
CA SER A 499 -29.59 0.63 -13.66
C SER A 499 -30.54 1.16 -14.75
N ILE A 500 -30.98 0.31 -15.69
CA ILE A 500 -31.89 0.73 -16.78
C ILE A 500 -33.29 1.09 -16.28
N THR A 501 -33.73 0.47 -15.19
CA THR A 501 -35.03 0.79 -14.54
C THR A 501 -34.99 2.18 -13.91
N LEU A 502 -33.87 2.56 -13.28
CA LEU A 502 -33.66 3.89 -12.71
C LEU A 502 -33.52 4.96 -13.82
N LYS A 503 -32.68 4.68 -14.79
CA LYS A 503 -32.48 5.55 -15.96
C LYS A 503 -31.85 4.75 -17.10
N PRO A 504 -32.49 4.67 -18.29
CA PRO A 504 -31.89 4.03 -19.46
C PRO A 504 -30.51 4.62 -19.76
N ASN A 505 -29.49 3.75 -19.94
CA ASN A 505 -28.12 4.17 -20.21
C ASN A 505 -27.36 3.10 -21.00
N VAL A 506 -26.40 3.55 -21.80
CA VAL A 506 -25.63 2.68 -22.70
C VAL A 506 -24.81 1.63 -21.98
N PRO A 507 -24.04 1.94 -20.92
CA PRO A 507 -23.22 0.93 -20.23
C PRO A 507 -24.02 -0.29 -19.75
N ALA A 508 -25.17 -0.07 -19.12
CA ALA A 508 -26.01 -1.17 -18.63
C ALA A 508 -26.59 -2.01 -19.77
N TYR A 509 -27.04 -1.41 -20.87
CA TYR A 509 -27.48 -2.16 -22.05
C TYR A 509 -26.35 -2.97 -22.68
N LEU A 510 -25.12 -2.46 -22.69
CA LEU A 510 -23.96 -3.19 -23.20
C LEU A 510 -23.62 -4.41 -22.33
N VAL A 511 -23.71 -4.29 -21.01
CA VAL A 511 -23.56 -5.46 -20.10
C VAL A 511 -24.60 -6.52 -20.43
N LEU A 512 -25.89 -6.16 -20.47
CA LEU A 512 -26.97 -7.12 -20.81
C LEU A 512 -26.72 -7.76 -22.18
N ALA A 513 -26.35 -6.97 -23.17
CA ALA A 513 -26.09 -7.47 -24.52
C ALA A 513 -24.94 -8.50 -24.56
N ARG A 514 -23.84 -8.25 -23.84
CA ARG A 514 -22.71 -9.18 -23.77
C ARG A 514 -23.08 -10.46 -23.02
N LEU A 515 -23.79 -10.35 -21.89
CA LEU A 515 -24.26 -11.51 -21.13
C LEU A 515 -25.21 -12.39 -21.95
N ASP A 516 -26.13 -11.79 -22.70
CA ASP A 516 -27.06 -12.52 -23.56
C ASP A 516 -26.34 -13.16 -24.76
N LEU A 517 -25.34 -12.45 -25.33
CA LEU A 517 -24.53 -13.01 -26.43
C LEU A 517 -23.68 -14.20 -25.99
N GLN A 518 -23.15 -14.19 -24.75
CA GLN A 518 -22.38 -15.29 -24.17
C GLN A 518 -23.25 -16.55 -23.96
N THR A 519 -24.52 -16.37 -23.59
CA THR A 519 -25.47 -17.48 -23.39
C THR A 519 -26.19 -17.91 -24.66
N GLY A 520 -25.89 -17.30 -25.81
CA GLY A 520 -26.54 -17.59 -27.10
C GLY A 520 -27.94 -16.99 -27.25
N ALA A 521 -28.39 -16.15 -26.33
CA ALA A 521 -29.68 -15.44 -26.39
C ALA A 521 -29.61 -14.25 -27.36
N ASN A 522 -29.29 -14.52 -28.64
CA ASN A 522 -28.98 -13.50 -29.64
C ASN A 522 -30.10 -12.45 -29.84
N ALA A 523 -31.37 -12.85 -29.76
CA ALA A 523 -32.50 -11.93 -29.89
C ALA A 523 -32.56 -10.91 -28.73
N ALA A 524 -32.33 -11.35 -27.49
CA ALA A 524 -32.26 -10.47 -26.29
C ALA A 524 -31.05 -9.54 -26.36
N SER A 525 -29.90 -10.07 -26.78
CA SER A 525 -28.69 -9.27 -27.03
C SER A 525 -28.96 -8.18 -28.09
N ALA A 526 -29.61 -8.53 -29.23
CA ALA A 526 -29.94 -7.59 -30.28
C ALA A 526 -30.88 -6.48 -29.79
N ALA A 527 -31.88 -6.80 -28.99
CA ALA A 527 -32.76 -5.81 -28.36
C ALA A 527 -31.99 -4.84 -27.45
N SER A 528 -31.07 -5.33 -26.65
CA SER A 528 -30.23 -4.49 -25.78
C SER A 528 -29.28 -3.58 -26.59
N VAL A 529 -28.65 -4.12 -27.65
CA VAL A 529 -27.80 -3.32 -28.56
C VAL A 529 -28.63 -2.26 -29.29
N ALA A 530 -29.84 -2.56 -29.77
CA ALA A 530 -30.71 -1.58 -30.38
C ALA A 530 -31.02 -0.42 -29.43
N ARG A 531 -31.32 -0.71 -28.17
CA ARG A 531 -31.53 0.32 -27.12
C ARG A 531 -30.28 1.17 -26.88
N ALA A 532 -29.10 0.54 -26.82
CA ALA A 532 -27.83 1.26 -26.65
C ALA A 532 -27.60 2.23 -27.85
N LEU A 533 -27.82 1.76 -29.10
CA LEU A 533 -27.67 2.59 -30.32
C LEU A 533 -28.73 3.67 -30.46
N GLN A 534 -29.95 3.47 -29.91
CA GLN A 534 -30.96 4.54 -29.84
C GLN A 534 -30.50 5.69 -28.92
N LEU A 535 -29.77 5.41 -27.84
CA LEU A 535 -29.21 6.42 -26.94
C LEU A 535 -27.96 7.07 -27.50
N GLU A 536 -27.06 6.27 -28.08
CA GLU A 536 -25.78 6.71 -28.64
C GLU A 536 -25.52 5.99 -29.99
N PRO A 537 -25.96 6.54 -31.11
CA PRO A 537 -25.85 5.89 -32.42
C PRO A 537 -24.43 5.57 -32.89
N THR A 538 -23.45 6.32 -32.39
CA THR A 538 -22.02 6.18 -32.74
C THR A 538 -21.19 5.40 -31.70
N ASN A 539 -21.82 4.80 -30.69
CA ASN A 539 -21.10 4.06 -29.66
C ASN A 539 -20.37 2.85 -30.27
N SER A 540 -19.05 2.87 -30.21
CA SER A 540 -18.18 1.87 -30.84
C SER A 540 -18.40 0.45 -30.32
N ALA A 541 -18.64 0.29 -29.00
CA ALA A 541 -18.88 -1.01 -28.40
C ALA A 541 -20.23 -1.60 -28.84
N ALA A 542 -21.29 -0.77 -28.92
CA ALA A 542 -22.59 -1.19 -29.43
C ALA A 542 -22.51 -1.57 -30.92
N LEU A 543 -21.76 -0.81 -31.72
CA LEU A 543 -21.53 -1.11 -33.13
C LEU A 543 -20.74 -2.42 -33.31
N GLY A 544 -19.74 -2.67 -32.47
CA GLY A 544 -19.00 -3.94 -32.46
C GLY A 544 -19.89 -5.14 -32.12
N LEU A 545 -20.77 -5.01 -31.12
CA LEU A 545 -21.74 -6.05 -30.77
C LEU A 545 -22.77 -6.27 -31.89
N ARG A 546 -23.23 -5.21 -32.56
CA ARG A 546 -24.11 -5.33 -33.76
C ARG A 546 -23.45 -6.15 -34.85
N GLN A 547 -22.18 -5.91 -35.14
CA GLN A 547 -21.42 -6.68 -36.12
C GLN A 547 -21.27 -8.15 -35.69
N ALA A 548 -20.96 -8.39 -34.42
CA ALA A 548 -20.86 -9.76 -33.86
C ALA A 548 -22.19 -10.52 -33.95
N LEU A 549 -23.32 -9.87 -33.74
CA LEU A 549 -24.66 -10.46 -33.90
C LEU A 549 -24.98 -10.74 -35.38
N ALA A 550 -24.62 -9.85 -36.29
CA ALA A 550 -24.80 -10.03 -37.72
C ALA A 550 -24.02 -11.26 -38.25
N THR A 551 -22.80 -11.51 -37.77
CA THR A 551 -22.02 -12.72 -38.11
C THR A 551 -22.68 -14.01 -37.58
N ARG A 552 -23.56 -13.91 -36.60
CA ARG A 552 -24.36 -15.02 -36.05
C ARG A 552 -25.76 -15.11 -36.67
N GLY A 553 -26.01 -14.36 -37.74
CA GLY A 553 -27.28 -14.36 -38.47
C GLY A 553 -28.41 -13.58 -37.80
N THR A 554 -28.13 -12.77 -36.79
CA THR A 554 -29.14 -11.96 -36.09
C THR A 554 -29.02 -10.51 -36.53
N GLN A 555 -30.04 -10.00 -37.22
CA GLN A 555 -30.12 -8.59 -37.58
C GLN A 555 -30.70 -7.75 -36.45
N ILE A 556 -30.17 -6.55 -36.26
CA ILE A 556 -30.70 -5.57 -35.32
C ILE A 556 -31.59 -4.60 -36.13
N PRO A 557 -32.83 -4.41 -35.66
CA PRO A 557 -33.77 -3.51 -36.33
C PRO A 557 -33.32 -2.03 -36.34
#